data_402d7938fa3a0621a786e08334e1ffdd
#
_entry.id   402d7938fa3a0621a786e08334e1ffdd
#
_cell.length_a   1.000
_cell.length_b   1.000
_cell.length_c   1.000
_cell.angle_alpha   90.00
_cell.angle_beta   90.00
_cell.angle_gamma   90.00
#
_symmetry.space_group_name_H-M   'P 1'
#
loop_
_entity.id
_entity.type
_entity.pdbx_description
1 polymer ?
#
loop_
_entity_poly.entity_id
_entity_poly.type
_entity_poly.pdbx_seq_one_letter_code
_entity_poly.pdbx_strand_id
1 'polypeptide(L)'
;GTFYSLNTFYIASPDKDNSKTLNKALADGKNILFTPGIYNIEETLKVTKKDTIIYGMGLATLEASKGNVVMNVSDEDGIKVCGLLFDAGEKESTTLLQVGDKKTKVSHGNNPLSFSDVYFRVGGGKYAGKVKNCVTINSNNVIGDNFWVWRADHSTNVGWDVNTATNGIIINGDNVTMYGLFVEHFKEYQTIWNGENGKLFFYQSELPYDVPKQKAYKSHNGKVNGYASIKVADSVKKFESYGIGVYCYNRDSDIDITSAVEVPDRKGVKLHNTCTVKLNGQGQISHIINKSGTATENLGDACRIREYENGIIIQ
;
A
#
# COMPACT_ATOMS: atom_id res chain seq x y z
N GLY A 1 -14.46 -23.84 -8.91
CA GLY A 1 -13.10 -23.28 -8.97
C GLY A 1 -12.27 -23.96 -10.04
N THR A 2 -11.16 -23.34 -10.41
CA THR A 2 -10.21 -23.91 -11.37
C THR A 2 -9.12 -24.67 -10.59
N PHE A 3 -8.80 -25.88 -11.05
CA PHE A 3 -7.73 -26.68 -10.48
C PHE A 3 -6.45 -26.51 -11.29
N TYR A 4 -5.33 -26.29 -10.63
CA TYR A 4 -4.01 -26.22 -11.24
C TYR A 4 -3.16 -27.39 -10.74
N SER A 5 -2.58 -28.16 -11.67
CA SER A 5 -1.67 -29.26 -11.30
C SER A 5 -0.38 -28.69 -10.71
N LEU A 6 0.12 -29.30 -9.63
CA LEU A 6 1.43 -28.94 -9.06
C LEU A 6 2.58 -29.10 -10.06
N ASN A 7 2.44 -29.92 -11.10
CA ASN A 7 3.43 -30.06 -12.17
C ASN A 7 3.63 -28.77 -12.99
N THR A 8 2.68 -27.83 -12.91
CA THR A 8 2.81 -26.51 -13.53
C THR A 8 3.60 -25.51 -12.67
N PHE A 9 3.91 -25.87 -11.43
CA PHE A 9 4.63 -25.05 -10.49
C PHE A 9 6.10 -25.45 -10.38
N TYR A 10 6.94 -24.45 -10.25
CA TYR A 10 8.27 -24.57 -9.68
C TYR A 10 8.13 -24.44 -8.15
N ILE A 11 8.56 -25.45 -7.40
CA ILE A 11 8.50 -25.43 -5.93
C ILE A 11 9.82 -24.83 -5.43
N ALA A 12 9.75 -23.59 -5.00
CA ALA A 12 10.91 -22.85 -4.50
C ALA A 12 11.23 -23.19 -3.04
N SER A 13 12.51 -23.22 -2.72
CA SER A 13 13.03 -23.42 -1.36
C SER A 13 14.08 -22.35 -1.05
N PRO A 14 14.03 -21.70 0.14
CA PRO A 14 14.95 -20.59 0.46
C PRO A 14 16.42 -21.03 0.52
N ASP A 15 16.70 -22.31 0.83
CA ASP A 15 18.05 -22.84 0.94
C ASP A 15 18.69 -23.17 -0.42
N LYS A 16 17.89 -23.27 -1.50
CA LYS A 16 18.35 -23.74 -2.82
C LYS A 16 18.19 -22.71 -3.92
N ASP A 17 17.22 -21.81 -3.75
CA ASP A 17 16.80 -20.91 -4.81
C ASP A 17 17.28 -19.48 -4.57
N ASN A 18 17.59 -18.81 -5.65
CA ASN A 18 17.95 -17.41 -5.71
C ASN A 18 17.20 -16.72 -6.87
N SER A 19 17.39 -15.42 -7.04
CA SER A 19 16.69 -14.64 -8.07
C SER A 19 16.90 -15.20 -9.50
N LYS A 20 18.06 -15.82 -9.80
CA LYS A 20 18.35 -16.37 -11.14
C LYS A 20 17.56 -17.65 -11.40
N THR A 21 17.50 -18.58 -10.42
CA THR A 21 16.72 -19.82 -10.56
C THR A 21 15.24 -19.52 -10.67
N LEU A 22 14.73 -18.58 -9.86
CA LEU A 22 13.35 -18.15 -9.88
C LEU A 22 12.98 -17.46 -11.19
N ASN A 23 13.81 -16.53 -11.67
CA ASN A 23 13.60 -15.85 -12.95
C ASN A 23 13.67 -16.81 -14.14
N LYS A 24 14.55 -17.84 -14.08
CA LYS A 24 14.58 -18.89 -15.09
C LYS A 24 13.25 -19.65 -15.13
N ALA A 25 12.73 -20.07 -13.97
CA ALA A 25 11.45 -20.77 -13.89
C ALA A 25 10.30 -19.91 -14.46
N LEU A 26 10.26 -18.60 -14.14
CA LEU A 26 9.28 -17.66 -14.67
C LEU A 26 9.41 -17.52 -16.20
N ALA A 27 10.62 -17.40 -16.72
CA ALA A 27 10.88 -17.31 -18.16
C ALA A 27 10.46 -18.58 -18.89
N ASP A 28 10.64 -19.74 -18.29
CA ASP A 28 10.19 -21.04 -18.79
C ASP A 28 8.66 -21.22 -18.71
N GLY A 29 7.93 -20.21 -18.18
CA GLY A 29 6.44 -20.22 -18.08
C GLY A 29 5.89 -21.05 -16.93
N LYS A 30 6.70 -21.30 -15.90
CA LYS A 30 6.24 -21.97 -14.68
C LYS A 30 5.56 -20.97 -13.74
N ASN A 31 4.53 -21.43 -13.03
CA ASN A 31 4.08 -20.82 -11.80
C ASN A 31 5.13 -21.03 -10.72
N ILE A 32 5.13 -20.23 -9.65
CA ILE A 32 6.01 -20.44 -8.50
C ILE A 32 5.18 -20.68 -7.25
N LEU A 33 5.55 -21.73 -6.50
CA LEU A 33 5.10 -21.96 -5.14
C LEU A 33 6.31 -21.77 -4.21
N PHE A 34 6.28 -20.73 -3.41
CA PHE A 34 7.29 -20.46 -2.40
C PHE A 34 6.97 -21.27 -1.13
N THR A 35 7.87 -22.14 -0.70
CA THR A 35 7.78 -22.79 0.61
C THR A 35 8.12 -21.78 1.72
N PRO A 36 7.71 -22.01 2.98
CA PRO A 36 7.99 -21.08 4.08
C PRO A 36 9.49 -20.80 4.24
N GLY A 37 9.82 -19.52 4.44
CA GLY A 37 11.19 -19.05 4.68
C GLY A 37 11.46 -17.68 4.11
N ILE A 38 12.69 -17.20 4.26
CA ILE A 38 13.15 -15.89 3.77
C ILE A 38 14.00 -16.08 2.52
N TYR A 39 13.58 -15.48 1.42
CA TYR A 39 14.25 -15.50 0.13
C TYR A 39 14.97 -14.16 -0.09
N ASN A 40 16.29 -14.19 -0.19
CA ASN A 40 17.09 -13.02 -0.52
C ASN A 40 16.98 -12.72 -2.02
N ILE A 41 16.22 -11.70 -2.37
CA ILE A 41 15.99 -11.29 -3.76
C ILE A 41 17.02 -10.23 -4.14
N GLU A 42 18.07 -10.64 -4.85
CA GLU A 42 19.15 -9.75 -5.29
C GLU A 42 18.88 -9.10 -6.65
N GLU A 43 18.05 -9.72 -7.46
CA GLU A 43 17.61 -9.24 -8.77
C GLU A 43 16.08 -9.34 -8.84
N THR A 44 15.45 -8.36 -9.44
CA THR A 44 13.99 -8.29 -9.57
C THR A 44 13.41 -9.58 -10.16
N LEU A 45 12.42 -10.16 -9.52
CA LEU A 45 11.61 -11.24 -10.08
C LEU A 45 10.69 -10.67 -11.17
N LYS A 46 10.78 -11.19 -12.39
CA LYS A 46 10.08 -10.69 -13.57
C LYS A 46 8.92 -11.62 -13.94
N VAL A 47 7.70 -11.25 -13.55
CA VAL A 47 6.48 -12.00 -13.89
C VAL A 47 5.91 -11.43 -15.19
N THR A 48 6.24 -12.06 -16.32
CA THR A 48 5.99 -11.50 -17.66
C THR A 48 5.02 -12.30 -18.52
N LYS A 49 4.45 -13.36 -17.98
CA LYS A 49 3.52 -14.22 -18.74
C LYS A 49 2.12 -14.12 -18.16
N LYS A 50 1.14 -14.00 -19.05
CA LYS A 50 -0.28 -14.03 -18.65
C LYS A 50 -0.61 -15.29 -17.86
N ASP A 51 -1.58 -15.18 -16.98
CA ASP A 51 -2.11 -16.27 -16.16
C ASP A 51 -1.09 -16.92 -15.21
N THR A 52 0.11 -16.29 -15.02
CA THR A 52 1.10 -16.79 -14.07
C THR A 52 0.58 -16.69 -12.63
N ILE A 53 0.80 -17.75 -11.86
CA ILE A 53 0.44 -17.82 -10.45
C ILE A 53 1.72 -17.82 -9.60
N ILE A 54 1.80 -16.87 -8.68
CA ILE A 54 2.82 -16.79 -7.64
C ILE A 54 2.13 -17.02 -6.30
N TYR A 55 2.48 -18.09 -5.63
CA TYR A 55 1.84 -18.50 -4.38
C TYR A 55 2.87 -18.69 -3.27
N GLY A 56 2.71 -18.01 -2.15
CA GLY A 56 3.51 -18.18 -0.94
C GLY A 56 2.78 -19.03 0.11
N MET A 57 3.49 -19.95 0.70
CA MET A 57 3.00 -20.73 1.86
C MET A 57 3.60 -20.19 3.15
N GLY A 58 2.79 -20.09 4.21
CA GLY A 58 3.26 -19.75 5.56
C GLY A 58 3.97 -18.38 5.62
N LEU A 59 3.48 -17.39 4.87
CA LEU A 59 4.09 -16.07 4.75
C LEU A 59 5.53 -16.10 4.25
N ALA A 60 5.79 -16.86 3.18
CA ALA A 60 7.09 -16.83 2.51
C ALA A 60 7.52 -15.38 2.26
N THR A 61 8.71 -15.03 2.74
CA THR A 61 9.19 -13.64 2.77
C THR A 61 10.18 -13.40 1.65
N LEU A 62 9.93 -12.36 0.85
CA LEU A 62 10.83 -11.93 -0.23
C LEU A 62 11.54 -10.64 0.21
N GLU A 63 12.85 -10.70 0.49
CA GLU A 63 13.64 -9.58 0.98
C GLU A 63 14.39 -8.86 -0.15
N ALA A 64 14.33 -7.52 -0.19
CA ALA A 64 15.06 -6.68 -1.14
C ALA A 64 16.54 -6.54 -0.76
N SER A 65 17.37 -7.52 -1.07
CA SER A 65 18.77 -7.60 -0.56
C SER A 65 19.70 -6.53 -1.13
N LYS A 66 19.42 -5.96 -2.30
CA LYS A 66 20.31 -5.00 -2.99
C LYS A 66 19.68 -3.61 -3.21
N GLY A 67 18.52 -3.34 -2.64
CA GLY A 67 17.74 -2.10 -2.90
C GLY A 67 17.05 -2.14 -4.27
N ASN A 68 16.81 -3.33 -4.79
CA ASN A 68 16.09 -3.57 -6.02
C ASN A 68 14.58 -3.63 -5.79
N VAL A 69 13.81 -3.51 -6.86
CA VAL A 69 12.41 -3.93 -6.87
C VAL A 69 12.39 -5.44 -6.64
N VAL A 70 11.62 -5.90 -5.66
CA VAL A 70 11.56 -7.35 -5.36
C VAL A 70 10.86 -8.10 -6.49
N MET A 71 9.68 -7.62 -6.89
CA MET A 71 8.89 -8.24 -7.95
C MET A 71 8.32 -7.18 -8.89
N ASN A 72 8.52 -7.39 -10.18
CA ASN A 72 7.87 -6.64 -11.25
C ASN A 72 6.89 -7.57 -11.98
N VAL A 73 5.63 -7.22 -11.92
CA VAL A 73 4.52 -7.90 -12.61
C VAL A 73 4.21 -7.09 -13.86
N SER A 74 4.38 -7.68 -15.03
CA SER A 74 4.09 -7.02 -16.30
C SER A 74 2.60 -6.76 -16.48
N ASP A 75 2.29 -5.86 -17.41
CA ASP A 75 0.93 -5.46 -17.78
C ASP A 75 0.28 -6.55 -18.67
N GLU A 76 0.04 -7.74 -18.07
CA GLU A 76 -0.46 -8.95 -18.71
C GLU A 76 -1.69 -9.48 -17.98
N ASP A 77 -2.60 -10.12 -18.73
CA ASP A 77 -3.86 -10.65 -18.19
C ASP A 77 -3.65 -11.76 -17.14
N GLY A 78 -4.50 -11.77 -16.14
CA GLY A 78 -4.78 -12.92 -15.27
C GLY A 78 -3.65 -13.33 -14.32
N ILE A 79 -2.61 -12.53 -14.16
CA ILE A 79 -1.54 -12.81 -13.19
C ILE A 79 -2.11 -12.79 -11.77
N LYS A 80 -1.76 -13.78 -10.96
CA LYS A 80 -2.21 -13.94 -9.58
C LYS A 80 -1.00 -14.03 -8.64
N VAL A 81 -1.01 -13.20 -7.59
CA VAL A 81 0.01 -13.23 -6.54
C VAL A 81 -0.69 -13.33 -5.19
N CYS A 82 -0.33 -14.33 -4.37
CA CYS A 82 -0.93 -14.44 -3.05
C CYS A 82 -0.01 -15.06 -1.99
N GLY A 83 -0.30 -14.75 -0.72
CA GLY A 83 0.32 -15.39 0.44
C GLY A 83 1.77 -14.98 0.69
N LEU A 84 2.20 -13.79 0.32
CA LEU A 84 3.60 -13.34 0.39
C LEU A 84 3.79 -12.15 1.32
N LEU A 85 4.95 -12.12 1.99
CA LEU A 85 5.49 -10.94 2.66
C LEU A 85 6.66 -10.37 1.84
N PHE A 86 6.59 -9.09 1.50
CA PHE A 86 7.69 -8.32 0.91
C PHE A 86 8.39 -7.51 2.01
N ASP A 87 9.68 -7.74 2.19
CA ASP A 87 10.47 -7.08 3.24
C ASP A 87 11.51 -6.13 2.64
N ALA A 88 11.54 -4.90 3.15
CA ALA A 88 12.52 -3.92 2.71
C ALA A 88 13.90 -4.24 3.30
N GLY A 89 14.91 -4.28 2.45
CA GLY A 89 16.29 -4.47 2.86
C GLY A 89 16.95 -3.18 3.36
N GLU A 90 18.21 -3.29 3.74
CA GLU A 90 19.02 -2.18 4.27
C GLU A 90 19.25 -1.05 3.26
N LYS A 91 19.36 -1.40 1.96
CA LYS A 91 19.49 -0.43 0.87
C LYS A 91 18.10 0.00 0.40
N GLU A 92 17.95 1.30 0.14
CA GLU A 92 16.68 1.85 -0.31
C GLU A 92 16.25 1.29 -1.67
N SER A 93 15.05 0.72 -1.72
CA SER A 93 14.36 0.33 -2.94
C SER A 93 13.47 1.47 -3.44
N THR A 94 13.27 1.60 -4.75
CA THR A 94 12.27 2.52 -5.30
C THR A 94 10.86 2.05 -5.00
N THR A 95 10.62 0.74 -5.13
CA THR A 95 9.39 0.05 -4.72
C THR A 95 9.69 -1.41 -4.44
N LEU A 96 8.88 -2.09 -3.61
CA LEU A 96 9.03 -3.53 -3.38
C LEU A 96 8.25 -4.34 -4.41
N LEU A 97 7.00 -3.95 -4.66
CA LEU A 97 6.15 -4.54 -5.69
C LEU A 97 5.76 -3.49 -6.73
N GLN A 98 6.06 -3.77 -7.99
CA GLN A 98 5.61 -2.97 -9.13
C GLN A 98 4.68 -3.79 -10.02
N VAL A 99 3.51 -3.26 -10.33
CA VAL A 99 2.50 -3.86 -11.20
C VAL A 99 2.31 -2.98 -12.42
N GLY A 100 2.85 -3.41 -13.55
CA GLY A 100 3.01 -2.60 -14.77
C GLY A 100 4.18 -1.61 -14.68
N ASP A 101 4.95 -1.47 -15.75
CA ASP A 101 6.11 -0.56 -15.77
C ASP A 101 5.71 0.91 -15.77
N LYS A 102 4.59 1.24 -16.40
CA LYS A 102 4.02 2.58 -16.49
C LYS A 102 2.50 2.51 -16.70
N LYS A 103 1.80 3.61 -16.43
CA LYS A 103 0.37 3.69 -16.76
C LYS A 103 0.15 3.48 -18.26
N THR A 104 -0.76 2.56 -18.59
CA THR A 104 -1.11 2.19 -19.96
C THR A 104 -2.60 2.40 -20.21
N LYS A 105 -3.05 2.13 -21.44
CA LYS A 105 -4.47 2.08 -21.80
C LYS A 105 -4.98 0.64 -21.98
N VAL A 106 -4.12 -0.35 -21.70
CA VAL A 106 -4.52 -1.77 -21.77
C VAL A 106 -5.57 -2.03 -20.71
N SER A 107 -6.59 -2.78 -21.07
CA SER A 107 -7.65 -3.17 -20.14
C SER A 107 -7.57 -4.67 -19.87
N HIS A 108 -7.53 -5.04 -18.61
CA HIS A 108 -7.56 -6.41 -18.13
C HIS A 108 -8.95 -6.80 -17.59
N GLY A 109 -10.02 -6.07 -17.97
CA GLY A 109 -11.36 -6.23 -17.41
C GLY A 109 -11.97 -7.63 -17.55
N ASN A 110 -11.58 -8.39 -18.57
CA ASN A 110 -12.06 -9.76 -18.78
C ASN A 110 -11.26 -10.82 -18.00
N ASN A 111 -10.03 -10.48 -17.60
CA ASN A 111 -9.15 -11.36 -16.84
C ASN A 111 -8.20 -10.50 -16.00
N PRO A 112 -8.68 -9.90 -14.90
CA PRO A 112 -7.93 -8.96 -14.11
C PRO A 112 -6.72 -9.59 -13.42
N LEU A 113 -5.71 -8.76 -13.16
CA LEU A 113 -4.63 -9.12 -12.25
C LEU A 113 -5.18 -9.14 -10.83
N SER A 114 -4.78 -10.13 -10.03
CA SER A 114 -5.25 -10.25 -8.65
C SER A 114 -4.12 -10.50 -7.67
N PHE A 115 -4.21 -9.79 -6.55
CA PHE A 115 -3.26 -9.89 -5.44
C PHE A 115 -4.06 -10.12 -4.17
N SER A 116 -3.78 -11.19 -3.43
CA SER A 116 -4.48 -11.48 -2.17
C SER A 116 -3.52 -11.93 -1.08
N ASP A 117 -3.79 -11.52 0.17
CA ASP A 117 -2.93 -11.84 1.30
C ASP A 117 -1.47 -11.43 1.04
N VAL A 118 -1.26 -10.19 0.61
CA VAL A 118 0.07 -9.66 0.28
C VAL A 118 0.45 -8.57 1.28
N TYR A 119 1.58 -8.78 1.94
CA TYR A 119 2.03 -7.96 3.05
C TYR A 119 3.36 -7.31 2.76
N PHE A 120 3.59 -6.11 3.33
CA PHE A 120 4.81 -5.34 3.13
C PHE A 120 5.31 -4.85 4.48
N ARG A 121 6.61 -5.02 4.73
CA ARG A 121 7.23 -4.59 5.97
C ARG A 121 8.48 -3.75 5.71
N VAL A 122 8.61 -2.65 6.44
CA VAL A 122 9.77 -1.75 6.39
C VAL A 122 10.30 -1.56 7.81
N GLY A 123 11.41 -2.19 8.16
CA GLY A 123 11.92 -2.23 9.54
C GLY A 123 11.17 -3.23 10.42
N GLY A 124 11.39 -3.16 11.73
CA GLY A 124 10.77 -4.09 12.70
C GLY A 124 11.34 -5.52 12.67
N GLY A 125 12.36 -5.76 11.90
CA GLY A 125 13.02 -7.05 11.72
C GLY A 125 14.54 -6.95 11.76
N LYS A 126 15.21 -7.80 10.98
CA LYS A 126 16.66 -7.89 10.92
C LYS A 126 17.34 -6.57 10.49
N TYR A 127 16.74 -5.86 9.58
CA TYR A 127 17.28 -4.62 8.99
C TYR A 127 16.39 -3.41 9.27
N ALA A 128 17.01 -2.22 9.29
CA ALA A 128 16.31 -0.97 9.13
C ALA A 128 15.92 -0.82 7.65
N GLY A 129 14.81 -1.41 7.26
CA GLY A 129 14.35 -1.41 5.87
C GLY A 129 14.15 0.00 5.33
N LYS A 130 14.44 0.19 4.02
CA LYS A 130 14.29 1.49 3.35
C LYS A 130 13.61 1.34 2.00
N VAL A 131 12.60 2.16 1.75
CA VAL A 131 11.88 2.16 0.48
C VAL A 131 11.26 3.53 0.19
N LYS A 132 11.16 3.91 -1.07
CA LYS A 132 10.36 5.10 -1.42
C LYS A 132 8.86 4.79 -1.32
N ASN A 133 8.41 3.75 -2.00
CA ASN A 133 7.02 3.28 -1.94
C ASN A 133 7.00 1.75 -1.81
N CYS A 134 6.15 1.17 -0.96
CA CYS A 134 6.10 -0.29 -0.90
C CYS A 134 5.47 -0.88 -2.17
N VAL A 135 4.39 -0.27 -2.65
CA VAL A 135 3.63 -0.78 -3.80
C VAL A 135 3.41 0.32 -4.82
N THR A 136 3.59 0.00 -6.10
CA THR A 136 3.19 0.87 -7.22
C THR A 136 2.37 0.06 -8.21
N ILE A 137 1.10 0.44 -8.41
CA ILE A 137 0.16 -0.19 -9.34
C ILE A 137 -0.06 0.74 -10.51
N ASN A 138 0.48 0.39 -11.68
CA ASN A 138 0.33 1.15 -12.93
C ASN A 138 -0.68 0.50 -13.88
N SER A 139 -0.87 -0.83 -13.79
CA SER A 139 -1.81 -1.59 -14.61
C SER A 139 -3.27 -1.29 -14.24
N ASN A 140 -4.15 -1.33 -15.22
CA ASN A 140 -5.58 -1.18 -15.04
C ASN A 140 -6.24 -2.49 -14.61
N ASN A 141 -7.47 -2.41 -14.04
CA ASN A 141 -8.28 -3.56 -13.66
C ASN A 141 -7.55 -4.53 -12.72
N VAL A 142 -6.86 -3.98 -11.72
CA VAL A 142 -6.20 -4.75 -10.67
C VAL A 142 -7.16 -4.93 -9.50
N ILE A 143 -7.21 -6.13 -8.96
CA ILE A 143 -7.93 -6.47 -7.73
C ILE A 143 -6.92 -6.77 -6.64
N GLY A 144 -6.94 -5.99 -5.55
CA GLY A 144 -6.20 -6.25 -4.33
C GLY A 144 -7.15 -6.69 -3.22
N ASP A 145 -6.77 -7.69 -2.43
CA ASP A 145 -7.56 -8.19 -1.32
C ASP A 145 -6.64 -8.54 -0.14
N ASN A 146 -6.95 -8.02 1.03
CA ASN A 146 -6.20 -8.22 2.26
C ASN A 146 -4.72 -7.84 2.14
N PHE A 147 -4.46 -6.53 2.00
CA PHE A 147 -3.12 -5.95 2.03
C PHE A 147 -2.81 -5.36 3.39
N TRP A 148 -1.62 -5.62 3.91
CA TRP A 148 -1.05 -4.86 5.02
C TRP A 148 0.30 -4.27 4.59
N VAL A 149 0.37 -2.96 4.56
CA VAL A 149 1.54 -2.19 4.12
C VAL A 149 2.02 -1.39 5.32
N TRP A 150 3.09 -1.86 5.94
CA TRP A 150 3.51 -1.41 7.27
C TRP A 150 4.95 -0.88 7.29
N ARG A 151 5.10 0.39 7.63
CA ARG A 151 6.37 0.89 8.13
C ARG A 151 6.37 0.64 9.64
N ALA A 152 7.24 -0.24 10.12
CA ALA A 152 7.23 -0.65 11.51
C ALA A 152 7.45 0.54 12.46
N ASP A 153 6.58 0.67 13.46
CA ASP A 153 6.60 1.68 14.51
C ASP A 153 7.14 1.15 15.84
N HIS A 154 7.30 -0.17 15.92
CA HIS A 154 7.83 -0.87 17.10
C HIS A 154 8.71 -2.06 16.70
N SER A 155 9.35 -2.71 17.69
CA SER A 155 10.36 -3.76 17.53
C SER A 155 11.76 -3.18 17.24
N THR A 156 12.61 -3.91 16.53
CA THR A 156 14.00 -3.52 16.26
C THR A 156 14.12 -2.70 14.97
N ASN A 157 15.15 -1.86 14.88
CA ASN A 157 15.46 -1.13 13.65
C ASN A 157 14.32 -0.23 13.18
N VAL A 158 13.69 0.51 14.11
CA VAL A 158 12.59 1.44 13.84
C VAL A 158 12.92 2.85 14.32
N GLY A 159 12.34 3.86 13.68
CA GLY A 159 12.45 5.27 14.01
C GLY A 159 12.35 6.17 12.78
N TRP A 160 12.02 7.44 12.99
CA TRP A 160 11.75 8.40 11.93
C TRP A 160 12.81 8.43 10.81
N ASP A 161 14.10 8.39 11.18
CA ASP A 161 15.23 8.40 10.24
C ASP A 161 15.95 7.04 10.16
N VAL A 162 15.37 5.97 10.70
CA VAL A 162 15.93 4.62 10.72
C VAL A 162 15.34 3.77 9.60
N ASN A 163 14.07 3.39 9.70
CA ASN A 163 13.37 2.63 8.67
C ASN A 163 12.55 3.57 7.78
N THR A 164 13.23 4.22 6.84
CA THR A 164 12.63 5.28 6.05
C THR A 164 11.75 4.74 4.92
N ALA A 165 10.49 5.17 4.91
CA ALA A 165 9.55 4.88 3.84
C ALA A 165 8.71 6.12 3.56
N THR A 166 8.67 6.55 2.29
CA THR A 166 7.99 7.81 1.93
C THR A 166 6.50 7.60 1.85
N ASN A 167 6.02 6.72 0.96
CA ASN A 167 4.60 6.39 0.83
C ASN A 167 4.36 4.87 0.93
N GLY A 168 3.16 4.47 1.32
CA GLY A 168 2.79 3.07 1.37
C GLY A 168 2.49 2.51 -0.02
N ILE A 169 1.40 2.96 -0.63
CA ILE A 169 0.94 2.49 -1.93
C ILE A 169 0.60 3.64 -2.87
N ILE A 170 0.99 3.53 -4.13
CA ILE A 170 0.63 4.44 -5.22
C ILE A 170 -0.14 3.66 -6.28
N ILE A 171 -1.37 4.09 -6.56
CA ILE A 171 -2.28 3.47 -7.53
C ILE A 171 -2.48 4.43 -8.71
N ASN A 172 -1.84 4.14 -9.82
CA ASN A 172 -1.92 4.92 -11.06
C ASN A 172 -2.90 4.30 -12.07
N GLY A 173 -3.14 2.99 -11.97
CA GLY A 173 -4.03 2.25 -12.86
C GLY A 173 -5.49 2.65 -12.69
N ASP A 174 -6.26 2.56 -13.76
CA ASP A 174 -7.69 2.80 -13.77
C ASP A 174 -8.46 1.51 -13.43
N ASN A 175 -9.68 1.65 -12.88
CA ASN A 175 -10.54 0.51 -12.50
C ASN A 175 -9.90 -0.44 -11.49
N VAL A 176 -9.06 0.08 -10.60
CA VAL A 176 -8.48 -0.71 -9.50
C VAL A 176 -9.48 -0.84 -8.37
N THR A 177 -9.62 -2.05 -7.83
CA THR A 177 -10.46 -2.32 -6.66
C THR A 177 -9.61 -2.91 -5.54
N MET A 178 -9.69 -2.33 -4.35
CA MET A 178 -9.02 -2.81 -3.15
C MET A 178 -10.03 -3.21 -2.09
N TYR A 179 -9.90 -4.42 -1.56
CA TYR A 179 -10.66 -4.94 -0.43
C TYR A 179 -9.73 -5.14 0.76
N GLY A 180 -10.02 -4.56 1.92
CA GLY A 180 -9.19 -4.72 3.12
C GLY A 180 -7.76 -4.21 2.92
N LEU A 181 -7.59 -2.90 2.74
CA LEU A 181 -6.30 -2.25 2.58
C LEU A 181 -5.89 -1.57 3.90
N PHE A 182 -4.81 -2.06 4.53
CA PHE A 182 -4.21 -1.50 5.73
C PHE A 182 -2.88 -0.85 5.38
N VAL A 183 -2.71 0.46 5.66
CA VAL A 183 -1.48 1.20 5.32
C VAL A 183 -1.07 2.10 6.48
N GLU A 184 0.12 1.87 7.04
CA GLU A 184 0.47 2.41 8.35
C GLU A 184 1.86 3.03 8.42
N HIS A 185 1.95 4.20 9.08
CA HIS A 185 3.13 4.90 9.59
C HIS A 185 4.10 5.47 8.55
N PHE A 186 3.73 5.61 7.29
CA PHE A 186 4.59 6.19 6.25
C PHE A 186 4.82 7.69 6.49
N LYS A 187 6.00 8.17 6.07
CA LYS A 187 6.46 9.54 6.34
C LYS A 187 5.71 10.62 5.54
N GLU A 188 5.02 10.24 4.47
CA GLU A 188 4.16 11.11 3.69
C GLU A 188 2.76 10.48 3.58
N TYR A 189 2.18 10.38 2.38
CA TYR A 189 0.86 9.78 2.21
C TYR A 189 0.91 8.27 2.41
N GLN A 190 -0.06 7.73 3.15
CA GLN A 190 -0.19 6.28 3.28
C GLN A 190 -0.64 5.70 1.93
N THR A 191 -1.61 6.34 1.27
CA THR A 191 -2.13 5.93 -0.03
C THR A 191 -2.27 7.12 -0.97
N ILE A 192 -1.70 7.01 -2.17
CA ILE A 192 -1.92 7.95 -3.27
C ILE A 192 -2.72 7.25 -4.37
N TRP A 193 -3.86 7.84 -4.73
CA TRP A 193 -4.76 7.29 -5.75
C TRP A 193 -4.87 8.24 -6.95
N ASN A 194 -4.25 7.87 -8.06
CA ASN A 194 -4.22 8.65 -9.29
C ASN A 194 -5.12 8.08 -10.40
N GLY A 195 -5.56 6.82 -10.25
CA GLY A 195 -6.36 6.12 -11.24
C GLY A 195 -7.82 6.50 -11.23
N GLU A 196 -8.46 6.47 -12.40
CA GLU A 196 -9.90 6.67 -12.55
C GLU A 196 -10.72 5.46 -12.14
N ASN A 197 -11.95 5.70 -11.70
CA ASN A 197 -12.93 4.67 -11.36
C ASN A 197 -12.43 3.68 -10.31
N GLY A 198 -11.66 4.18 -9.33
CA GLY A 198 -11.15 3.42 -8.20
C GLY A 198 -12.25 3.03 -7.22
N LYS A 199 -12.12 1.86 -6.62
CA LYS A 199 -13.00 1.38 -5.55
C LYS A 199 -12.20 0.88 -4.37
N LEU A 200 -12.59 1.30 -3.17
CA LEU A 200 -11.91 0.95 -1.92
C LEU A 200 -12.93 0.49 -0.89
N PHE A 201 -12.82 -0.76 -0.46
CA PHE A 201 -13.70 -1.36 0.53
C PHE A 201 -12.89 -1.74 1.76
N PHE A 202 -13.22 -1.15 2.90
CA PHE A 202 -12.58 -1.36 4.18
C PHE A 202 -11.08 -0.96 4.16
N TYR A 203 -10.84 0.29 4.51
CA TYR A 203 -9.50 0.87 4.65
C TYR A 203 -9.22 1.17 6.12
N GLN A 204 -8.04 0.76 6.58
CA GLN A 204 -7.53 1.12 7.90
C GLN A 204 -6.16 1.76 7.74
N SER A 205 -5.90 2.82 8.50
CA SER A 205 -4.61 3.50 8.45
C SER A 205 -4.26 4.12 9.78
N GLU A 206 -3.02 3.93 10.17
CA GLU A 206 -2.42 4.62 11.29
C GLU A 206 -1.38 5.62 10.76
N LEU A 207 -1.56 6.89 11.14
CA LEU A 207 -0.59 7.93 10.79
C LEU A 207 0.70 7.74 11.59
N PRO A 208 1.88 8.23 11.14
CA PRO A 208 3.14 7.96 11.81
C PRO A 208 3.15 8.47 13.25
N TYR A 209 3.57 7.62 14.18
CA TYR A 209 3.63 7.90 15.62
C TYR A 209 4.88 8.67 16.03
N ASP A 210 5.95 8.52 15.25
CA ASP A 210 7.33 8.92 15.57
C ASP A 210 7.76 10.22 14.88
N VAL A 211 6.81 11.07 14.51
CA VAL A 211 7.11 12.38 13.92
C VAL A 211 7.82 13.26 14.94
N PRO A 212 9.07 13.73 14.69
CA PRO A 212 9.85 14.41 15.71
C PRO A 212 9.40 15.86 15.97
N LYS A 213 8.74 16.50 15.02
CA LYS A 213 8.20 17.86 15.12
C LYS A 213 7.35 18.21 13.91
N GLN A 214 6.38 19.10 14.05
CA GLN A 214 5.49 19.55 12.98
C GLN A 214 6.21 19.97 11.70
N LYS A 215 7.37 20.65 11.81
CA LYS A 215 8.14 21.10 10.63
C LYS A 215 8.62 19.93 9.76
N ALA A 216 8.80 18.74 10.32
CA ALA A 216 9.21 17.54 9.60
C ALA A 216 8.03 16.82 8.92
N TYR A 217 6.79 17.22 9.21
CA TYR A 217 5.58 16.56 8.71
C TYR A 217 4.62 17.60 8.13
N LYS A 218 4.95 18.09 6.93
CA LYS A 218 4.19 19.09 6.21
C LYS A 218 4.08 18.75 4.73
N SER A 219 2.87 18.71 4.22
CA SER A 219 2.55 18.47 2.82
C SER A 219 2.44 19.77 2.01
N HIS A 220 2.13 19.66 0.69
CA HIS A 220 1.89 20.80 -0.19
C HIS A 220 3.03 21.83 -0.18
N ASN A 221 4.26 21.34 -0.35
CA ASN A 221 5.48 22.18 -0.31
C ASN A 221 5.62 22.95 1.02
N GLY A 222 5.30 22.30 2.13
CA GLY A 222 5.44 22.85 3.48
C GLY A 222 4.32 23.80 3.92
N LYS A 223 3.24 23.89 3.15
CA LYS A 223 2.12 24.85 3.41
C LYS A 223 1.01 24.25 4.27
N VAL A 224 0.86 22.92 4.29
CA VAL A 224 -0.21 22.23 5.01
C VAL A 224 0.40 21.34 6.10
N ASN A 225 -0.16 21.37 7.28
CA ASN A 225 0.26 20.54 8.39
C ASN A 225 -0.18 19.09 8.17
N GLY A 226 0.78 18.18 8.29
CA GLY A 226 0.57 16.75 8.08
C GLY A 226 0.42 16.34 6.63
N TYR A 227 0.36 15.04 6.43
CA TYR A 227 -0.05 14.38 5.20
C TYR A 227 -1.33 13.63 5.47
N ALA A 228 -2.32 13.77 4.59
CA ALA A 228 -3.52 12.94 4.66
C ALA A 228 -3.15 11.46 4.52
N SER A 229 -3.94 10.58 5.12
CA SER A 229 -3.76 9.15 4.93
C SER A 229 -4.00 8.75 3.46
N ILE A 230 -5.10 9.23 2.89
CA ILE A 230 -5.42 9.03 1.47
C ILE A 230 -5.37 10.36 0.73
N LYS A 231 -4.65 10.39 -0.37
CA LYS A 231 -4.70 11.47 -1.36
C LYS A 231 -5.24 10.93 -2.67
N VAL A 232 -6.46 11.31 -3.04
CA VAL A 232 -6.99 11.10 -4.39
C VAL A 232 -6.59 12.30 -5.24
N ALA A 233 -5.99 12.06 -6.41
CA ALA A 233 -5.48 13.13 -7.28
C ALA A 233 -6.62 14.03 -7.80
N ASP A 234 -6.32 15.33 -7.96
CA ASP A 234 -7.30 16.33 -8.41
C ASP A 234 -7.85 16.06 -9.82
N SER A 235 -7.15 15.25 -10.62
CA SER A 235 -7.58 14.84 -11.96
C SER A 235 -8.66 13.75 -11.94
N VAL A 236 -8.78 12.98 -10.85
CA VAL A 236 -9.70 11.85 -10.74
C VAL A 236 -11.15 12.33 -10.73
N LYS A 237 -11.98 11.76 -11.59
CA LYS A 237 -13.39 12.12 -11.75
C LYS A 237 -14.33 11.15 -11.05
N LYS A 238 -13.89 9.89 -10.91
CA LYS A 238 -14.67 8.82 -10.26
C LYS A 238 -13.80 8.05 -9.28
N PHE A 239 -14.21 8.04 -8.04
CA PHE A 239 -13.64 7.24 -6.96
C PHE A 239 -14.72 6.96 -5.95
N GLU A 240 -14.76 5.76 -5.40
CA GLU A 240 -15.76 5.38 -4.42
C GLU A 240 -15.13 4.55 -3.32
N SER A 241 -15.39 4.92 -2.07
CA SER A 241 -14.88 4.18 -0.91
C SER A 241 -15.97 3.87 0.09
N TYR A 242 -15.82 2.72 0.76
CA TYR A 242 -16.72 2.23 1.79
C TYR A 242 -15.94 1.82 3.03
N GLY A 243 -16.11 2.57 4.14
CA GLY A 243 -15.45 2.28 5.40
C GLY A 243 -13.97 2.66 5.41
N ILE A 244 -13.68 3.94 5.61
CA ILE A 244 -12.32 4.45 5.86
C ILE A 244 -12.17 4.75 7.35
N GLY A 245 -11.16 4.17 7.99
CA GLY A 245 -10.72 4.51 9.34
C GLY A 245 -9.30 5.04 9.34
N VAL A 246 -9.10 6.27 9.83
CA VAL A 246 -7.79 6.89 10.00
C VAL A 246 -7.52 7.15 11.47
N TYR A 247 -6.45 6.57 11.97
CA TYR A 247 -6.09 6.62 13.39
C TYR A 247 -4.84 7.47 13.59
N CYS A 248 -4.81 8.24 14.67
CA CYS A 248 -3.62 8.98 15.06
C CYS A 248 -3.21 8.67 16.50
N TYR A 249 -1.90 8.54 16.68
CA TYR A 249 -1.22 8.50 17.95
C TYR A 249 0.09 9.29 17.83
N ASN A 250 0.04 10.58 18.05
CA ASN A 250 1.23 11.45 18.00
C ASN A 250 2.05 11.26 19.28
N ARG A 251 2.85 10.18 19.29
CA ARG A 251 3.58 9.72 20.48
C ARG A 251 4.69 10.68 20.88
N ASP A 252 5.48 11.11 19.91
CA ASP A 252 6.77 11.74 20.16
C ASP A 252 6.70 13.28 20.15
N SER A 253 5.68 13.88 19.56
CA SER A 253 5.52 15.33 19.51
C SER A 253 4.07 15.77 19.25
N ASP A 254 3.81 17.06 19.45
CA ASP A 254 2.53 17.71 19.17
C ASP A 254 2.41 17.95 17.67
N ILE A 255 1.56 17.17 17.00
CA ILE A 255 1.39 17.16 15.54
C ILE A 255 -0.06 17.43 15.18
N ASP A 256 -0.30 18.51 14.46
CA ASP A 256 -1.56 18.79 13.80
C ASP A 256 -1.55 18.19 12.40
N ILE A 257 -2.60 17.47 12.06
CA ILE A 257 -2.87 16.95 10.71
C ILE A 257 -4.11 17.67 10.18
N THR A 258 -3.95 18.42 9.08
CA THR A 258 -5.04 19.25 8.57
C THR A 258 -6.24 18.43 8.11
N SER A 259 -6.01 17.32 7.42
CA SER A 259 -7.09 16.46 6.90
C SER A 259 -6.68 14.99 6.94
N ALA A 260 -7.57 14.10 7.32
CA ALA A 260 -7.31 12.66 7.27
C ALA A 260 -7.37 12.12 5.83
N VAL A 261 -8.26 12.67 5.02
CA VAL A 261 -8.48 12.26 3.62
C VAL A 261 -8.55 13.52 2.74
N GLU A 262 -7.82 13.51 1.64
CA GLU A 262 -7.84 14.55 0.61
C GLU A 262 -8.40 13.98 -0.69
N VAL A 263 -9.47 14.56 -1.20
CA VAL A 263 -10.14 14.15 -2.45
C VAL A 263 -10.60 15.36 -3.24
N PRO A 264 -10.74 15.26 -4.57
CA PRO A 264 -11.35 16.35 -5.35
C PRO A 264 -12.84 16.52 -5.02
N ASP A 265 -13.25 17.77 -4.79
CA ASP A 265 -14.66 18.14 -4.54
C ASP A 265 -15.43 18.15 -5.86
N ARG A 266 -15.90 16.98 -6.28
CA ARG A 266 -16.68 16.82 -7.51
C ARG A 266 -17.66 15.66 -7.47
N LYS A 267 -18.69 15.76 -8.30
CA LYS A 267 -19.65 14.69 -8.51
C LYS A 267 -18.95 13.43 -9.05
N GLY A 268 -19.24 12.27 -8.43
CA GLY A 268 -18.62 10.98 -8.78
C GLY A 268 -17.42 10.61 -7.91
N VAL A 269 -16.95 11.50 -7.02
CA VAL A 269 -16.03 11.15 -5.94
C VAL A 269 -16.83 11.03 -4.65
N LYS A 270 -17.02 9.79 -4.20
CA LYS A 270 -17.93 9.42 -3.11
C LYS A 270 -17.22 8.68 -2.01
N LEU A 271 -17.44 9.10 -0.78
CA LEU A 271 -16.92 8.43 0.40
C LEU A 271 -18.07 8.08 1.34
N HIS A 272 -18.17 6.80 1.67
CA HIS A 272 -19.18 6.25 2.55
C HIS A 272 -18.52 5.77 3.86
N ASN A 273 -18.99 6.29 4.99
CA ASN A 273 -18.50 5.95 6.33
C ASN A 273 -16.99 6.16 6.52
N THR A 274 -16.56 7.42 6.49
CA THR A 274 -15.18 7.82 6.82
C THR A 274 -15.11 8.25 8.28
N CYS A 275 -14.18 7.69 9.04
CA CYS A 275 -13.96 8.07 10.44
C CYS A 275 -12.49 8.38 10.74
N THR A 276 -12.29 9.23 11.75
CA THR A 276 -11.00 9.50 12.37
C THR A 276 -11.06 9.17 13.84
N VAL A 277 -9.98 8.58 14.38
CA VAL A 277 -9.92 8.17 15.78
C VAL A 277 -8.60 8.63 16.39
N LYS A 278 -8.66 9.25 17.57
CA LYS A 278 -7.46 9.52 18.37
C LYS A 278 -7.25 8.41 19.37
N LEU A 279 -6.17 7.66 19.15
CA LEU A 279 -5.79 6.54 20.02
C LEU A 279 -5.09 7.06 21.29
N ASN A 280 -4.19 8.02 21.15
CA ASN A 280 -3.45 8.65 22.27
C ASN A 280 -2.58 9.80 21.74
N GLY A 281 -1.69 10.34 22.59
CA GLY A 281 -0.67 11.33 22.24
C GLY A 281 -1.19 12.76 22.19
N GLN A 282 -0.35 13.63 21.59
CA GLN A 282 -0.59 15.07 21.47
C GLN A 282 -1.12 15.41 20.06
N GLY A 283 -1.56 16.68 19.87
CA GLY A 283 -2.05 17.15 18.57
C GLY A 283 -3.37 16.55 18.16
N GLN A 284 -3.70 16.65 16.88
CA GLN A 284 -5.06 16.35 16.39
C GLN A 284 -5.10 16.05 14.89
N ILE A 285 -6.25 15.54 14.43
CA ILE A 285 -6.68 15.61 13.03
C ILE A 285 -7.77 16.68 12.97
N SER A 286 -7.53 17.78 12.27
CA SER A 286 -8.44 18.94 12.26
C SER A 286 -9.71 18.68 11.45
N HIS A 287 -9.64 17.91 10.37
CA HIS A 287 -10.76 17.58 9.49
C HIS A 287 -10.72 16.13 9.03
N ILE A 288 -11.89 15.55 8.81
CA ILE A 288 -12.02 14.16 8.34
C ILE A 288 -11.73 14.08 6.82
N ILE A 289 -12.45 14.88 6.02
CA ILE A 289 -12.30 14.92 4.56
C ILE A 289 -12.10 16.38 4.13
N ASN A 290 -10.99 16.68 3.47
CA ASN A 290 -10.64 18.04 3.03
C ASN A 290 -10.72 19.05 4.21
N LYS A 291 -11.66 19.99 4.14
CA LYS A 291 -11.95 20.96 5.21
C LYS A 291 -13.26 20.64 5.93
N SER A 292 -13.75 19.41 5.86
CA SER A 292 -15.05 18.99 6.37
C SER A 292 -14.90 17.98 7.51
N GLY A 293 -15.85 18.01 8.42
CA GLY A 293 -15.93 17.13 9.58
C GLY A 293 -15.34 17.76 10.83
N THR A 294 -15.72 17.19 11.97
CA THR A 294 -15.28 17.63 13.30
C THR A 294 -13.83 17.20 13.55
N ALA A 295 -13.07 18.03 14.24
CA ALA A 295 -11.72 17.68 14.68
C ALA A 295 -11.73 16.49 15.65
N THR A 296 -10.69 15.68 15.57
CA THR A 296 -10.42 14.54 16.47
C THR A 296 -9.28 14.95 17.40
N GLU A 297 -9.61 15.49 18.55
CA GLU A 297 -8.69 16.21 19.46
C GLU A 297 -8.41 15.44 20.74
N ASN A 298 -9.45 14.82 21.30
CA ASN A 298 -9.37 14.20 22.62
C ASN A 298 -9.15 12.69 22.53
N LEU A 299 -8.54 12.14 23.55
CA LEU A 299 -8.37 10.70 23.68
C LEU A 299 -9.72 9.98 23.55
N GLY A 300 -9.80 9.03 22.63
CA GLY A 300 -11.00 8.25 22.36
C GLY A 300 -12.02 8.94 21.45
N ASP A 301 -11.77 10.17 20.99
CA ASP A 301 -12.62 10.79 19.96
C ASP A 301 -12.69 9.88 18.72
N ALA A 302 -13.92 9.65 18.26
CA ALA A 302 -14.23 8.91 17.05
C ALA A 302 -15.20 9.75 16.20
N CYS A 303 -14.64 10.62 15.36
CA CYS A 303 -15.41 11.52 14.51
C CYS A 303 -15.73 10.87 13.17
N ARG A 304 -16.93 11.10 12.62
CA ARG A 304 -17.42 10.39 11.43
C ARG A 304 -18.16 11.31 10.47
N ILE A 305 -17.91 11.07 9.17
CA ILE A 305 -18.76 11.51 8.06
C ILE A 305 -19.38 10.25 7.44
N ARG A 306 -20.73 10.18 7.38
CA ARG A 306 -21.41 9.02 6.77
C ARG A 306 -21.33 9.04 5.26
N GLU A 307 -21.63 10.18 4.66
CA GLU A 307 -21.66 10.35 3.21
C GLU A 307 -20.99 11.66 2.82
N TYR A 308 -20.14 11.60 1.80
CA TYR A 308 -19.47 12.77 1.24
C TYR A 308 -19.41 12.66 -0.27
N GLU A 309 -19.89 13.67 -0.96
CA GLU A 309 -19.79 13.84 -2.40
C GLU A 309 -19.76 15.33 -2.77
N ASN A 310 -18.91 15.72 -3.72
CA ASN A 310 -18.86 17.08 -4.29
C ASN A 310 -18.69 18.21 -3.26
N GLY A 311 -17.86 17.99 -2.23
CA GLY A 311 -17.65 18.96 -1.15
C GLY A 311 -18.79 19.03 -0.12
N ILE A 312 -19.79 18.16 -0.23
CA ILE A 312 -20.99 18.18 0.63
C ILE A 312 -21.02 16.96 1.52
N ILE A 313 -21.23 17.21 2.82
CA ILE A 313 -21.57 16.15 3.78
C ILE A 313 -23.07 15.88 3.68
N ILE A 314 -23.42 14.63 3.44
CA ILE A 314 -24.80 14.15 3.49
C ILE A 314 -24.92 13.33 4.78
N GLN A 315 -25.78 13.79 5.68
CA GLN A 315 -26.00 13.14 6.99
C GLN A 315 -27.07 12.05 6.89
#